data_f16125c21a2d71272d8b37267de46795
#
_entry.id   f16125c21a2d71272d8b37267de46795
#
_cell.length_a   1.000
_cell.length_b   1.000
_cell.length_c   1.000
_cell.angle_alpha   90.00
_cell.angle_beta   90.00
_cell.angle_gamma   90.00
#
_symmetry.space_group_name_H-M   'P 1'
#
loop_
_entity.id
_entity.type
_entity.pdbx_description
1 polymer ?
#
loop_
_entity_poly.entity_id
_entity_poly.type
_entity_poly.pdbx_seq_one_letter_code
_entity_poly.pdbx_strand_id
1 'polypeptide(L)'
;MCVEAVLKRLRANAAKPAGKLLPARHTKKQPNAPAFDARAALHAVLGIDLTQIHGLGPSLSLKLVGECGTDLSAWPSAKHFTSWLCLAPGNKISEGKMLSARTRRSGSRAAALLRLAATTVGRTETALGAFYRRLAARIGKAKAVTATARKIAVLFYNALRHGMDYADPGASYYEERYRHRVLANLQRRAKAFGYVLQEAGPAPVTGVS
;
A
#
# COMPACT_ATOMS: atom_id res chain seq x y z
N MET A 1 1.12 23.95 21.36
CA MET A 1 1.97 24.25 20.19
C MET A 1 1.21 23.85 18.93
N CYS A 2 1.08 24.74 17.94
CA CYS A 2 0.35 24.46 16.70
C CYS A 2 1.17 23.50 15.80
N VAL A 3 0.55 22.48 15.20
CA VAL A 3 1.19 21.51 14.31
C VAL A 3 1.89 22.21 13.13
N GLU A 4 1.29 23.29 12.61
CA GLU A 4 1.90 24.08 11.54
C GLU A 4 3.23 24.71 11.95
N ALA A 5 3.33 25.22 13.18
CA ALA A 5 4.57 25.79 13.70
C ALA A 5 5.68 24.74 13.82
N VAL A 6 5.33 23.51 14.22
CA VAL A 6 6.28 22.39 14.27
C VAL A 6 6.80 22.05 12.88
N LEU A 7 5.91 21.96 11.89
CA LEU A 7 6.29 21.70 10.50
C LEU A 7 7.19 22.80 9.92
N LYS A 8 6.92 24.07 10.22
CA LYS A 8 7.80 25.20 9.83
C LYS A 8 9.20 25.05 10.42
N ARG A 9 9.31 24.66 11.69
CA ARG A 9 10.62 24.41 12.34
C ARG A 9 11.34 23.23 11.73
N LEU A 10 10.64 22.11 11.46
CA LEU A 10 11.23 20.94 10.81
C LEU A 10 11.72 21.28 9.39
N ARG A 11 10.97 22.10 8.64
CA ARG A 11 11.39 22.57 7.33
C ARG A 11 12.69 23.37 7.37
N ALA A 12 12.85 24.24 8.37
CA ALA A 12 14.08 25.04 8.53
C ALA A 12 15.32 24.14 8.74
N ASN A 13 15.14 22.95 9.29
CA ASN A 13 16.19 21.97 9.56
C ASN A 13 16.27 20.84 8.50
N ALA A 14 15.49 20.92 7.41
CA ALA A 14 15.47 19.87 6.38
C ALA A 14 16.78 19.90 5.57
N ALA A 15 17.45 18.76 5.52
CA ALA A 15 18.77 18.61 4.86
C ALA A 15 18.68 18.62 3.31
N LYS A 16 17.50 18.47 2.72
CA LYS A 16 17.31 18.43 1.26
C LYS A 16 16.23 19.44 0.82
N PRO A 17 16.48 20.22 -0.24
CA PRO A 17 15.46 21.04 -0.83
C PRO A 17 14.36 20.14 -1.40
N ALA A 18 13.10 20.48 -1.11
CA ALA A 18 11.96 19.78 -1.69
C ALA A 18 11.93 20.04 -3.21
N GLY A 19 11.78 18.98 -3.99
CA GLY A 19 11.55 19.07 -5.43
C GLY A 19 10.22 19.75 -5.77
N LYS A 20 9.86 19.81 -7.05
CA LYS A 20 8.56 20.35 -7.48
C LYS A 20 7.42 19.46 -7.00
N LEU A 21 6.45 20.06 -6.30
CA LEU A 21 5.24 19.34 -5.88
C LEU A 21 4.38 18.99 -7.09
N LEU A 22 4.05 17.72 -7.26
CA LEU A 22 3.19 17.24 -8.35
C LEU A 22 1.76 17.79 -8.21
N PRO A 23 0.96 17.82 -9.31
CA PRO A 23 -0.45 18.19 -9.22
C PRO A 23 -1.19 17.34 -8.18
N ALA A 24 -2.13 17.97 -7.46
CA ALA A 24 -2.95 17.25 -6.48
C ALA A 24 -3.90 16.29 -7.19
N ARG A 25 -3.96 15.03 -6.77
CA ARG A 25 -4.90 14.03 -7.32
C ARG A 25 -6.36 14.32 -6.99
N HIS A 26 -6.60 14.97 -5.86
CA HIS A 26 -7.93 15.39 -5.43
C HIS A 26 -7.94 16.86 -5.11
N THR A 27 -8.83 17.60 -5.78
CA THR A 27 -9.02 19.04 -5.61
C THR A 27 -10.10 19.37 -4.58
N LYS A 28 -11.01 18.43 -4.28
CA LYS A 28 -12.09 18.63 -3.31
C LYS A 28 -11.54 18.70 -1.89
N LYS A 29 -11.88 19.78 -1.18
CA LYS A 29 -11.55 19.94 0.25
C LYS A 29 -12.27 18.86 1.06
N GLN A 30 -11.50 18.13 1.88
CA GLN A 30 -12.07 17.12 2.77
C GLN A 30 -12.62 17.77 4.04
N PRO A 31 -13.75 17.28 4.60
CA PRO A 31 -14.35 17.86 5.82
C PRO A 31 -13.37 17.95 7.01
N ASN A 32 -12.46 16.98 7.12
CA ASN A 32 -11.46 16.90 8.19
C ASN A 32 -10.07 17.40 7.75
N ALA A 33 -10.00 18.22 6.68
CA ALA A 33 -8.73 18.79 6.25
C ALA A 33 -8.21 19.77 7.30
N PRO A 34 -6.88 19.80 7.55
CA PRO A 34 -6.28 20.85 8.37
C PRO A 34 -6.59 22.25 7.81
N ALA A 35 -6.58 23.27 8.67
CA ALA A 35 -6.82 24.66 8.28
C ALA A 35 -5.69 25.22 7.40
N PHE A 36 -4.54 24.54 7.31
CA PHE A 36 -3.38 24.89 6.48
C PHE A 36 -3.13 23.81 5.42
N ASP A 37 -2.31 24.13 4.41
CA ASP A 37 -1.89 23.17 3.37
C ASP A 37 -0.89 22.16 3.95
N ALA A 38 -1.43 21.09 4.54
CA ALA A 38 -0.65 20.01 5.12
C ALA A 38 0.16 19.23 4.07
N ARG A 39 -0.31 19.19 2.80
CA ARG A 39 0.41 18.51 1.72
C ARG A 39 1.70 19.25 1.38
N ALA A 40 1.60 20.56 1.11
CA ALA A 40 2.76 21.37 0.82
C ALA A 40 3.74 21.45 2.00
N ALA A 41 3.21 21.55 3.23
CA ALA A 41 4.01 21.56 4.44
C ALA A 41 4.78 20.25 4.66
N LEU A 42 4.15 19.10 4.46
CA LEU A 42 4.81 17.78 4.55
C LEU A 42 5.84 17.61 3.44
N HIS A 43 5.50 17.97 2.20
CA HIS A 43 6.43 17.89 1.08
C HIS A 43 7.68 18.75 1.33
N ALA A 44 7.51 19.95 1.88
CA ALA A 44 8.63 20.83 2.22
C ALA A 44 9.57 20.26 3.29
N VAL A 45 9.05 19.39 4.19
CA VAL A 45 9.83 18.73 5.25
C VAL A 45 10.47 17.44 4.75
N LEU A 46 9.71 16.64 3.98
CA LEU A 46 10.10 15.28 3.62
C LEU A 46 10.81 15.18 2.27
N GLY A 47 10.66 16.19 1.41
CA GLY A 47 11.13 16.18 0.03
C GLY A 47 10.32 15.28 -0.91
N ILE A 48 9.30 14.59 -0.42
CA ILE A 48 8.45 13.65 -1.16
C ILE A 48 6.98 13.93 -0.92
N ASP A 49 6.14 13.59 -1.91
CA ASP A 49 4.69 13.75 -1.82
C ASP A 49 3.99 12.42 -1.44
N LEU A 50 3.76 12.22 -0.15
CA LEU A 50 3.08 11.03 0.38
C LEU A 50 1.65 10.86 -0.15
N THR A 51 1.00 11.94 -0.63
CA THR A 51 -0.36 11.86 -1.16
C THR A 51 -0.43 11.17 -2.52
N GLN A 52 0.71 10.92 -3.17
CA GLN A 52 0.79 10.09 -4.37
C GLN A 52 0.51 8.60 -4.06
N ILE A 53 0.70 8.16 -2.82
CA ILE A 53 0.31 6.82 -2.39
C ILE A 53 -1.20 6.79 -2.20
N HIS A 54 -1.90 5.96 -2.98
CA HIS A 54 -3.36 5.82 -2.89
C HIS A 54 -3.79 5.40 -1.49
N GLY A 55 -4.82 6.10 -0.97
CA GLY A 55 -5.30 5.95 0.39
C GLY A 55 -4.68 6.91 1.40
N LEU A 56 -3.55 7.57 1.08
CA LEU A 56 -2.92 8.58 1.92
C LEU A 56 -3.31 9.99 1.45
N GLY A 57 -4.38 10.55 2.00
CA GLY A 57 -4.69 11.97 1.84
C GLY A 57 -3.85 12.87 2.77
N PRO A 58 -3.87 14.21 2.59
CA PRO A 58 -3.04 15.13 3.39
C PRO A 58 -3.19 14.96 4.89
N SER A 59 -4.43 14.88 5.40
CA SER A 59 -4.71 14.68 6.84
C SER A 59 -4.17 13.35 7.37
N LEU A 60 -4.32 12.28 6.58
CA LEU A 60 -3.88 10.94 7.00
C LEU A 60 -2.36 10.83 6.96
N SER A 61 -1.72 11.42 5.94
CA SER A 61 -0.26 11.52 5.84
C SER A 61 0.34 12.28 7.02
N LEU A 62 -0.28 13.41 7.40
CA LEU A 62 0.15 14.21 8.55
C LEU A 62 0.08 13.41 9.85
N LYS A 63 -1.04 12.72 10.09
CA LYS A 63 -1.22 11.87 11.27
C LYS A 63 -0.22 10.71 11.28
N LEU A 64 0.00 10.09 10.14
CA LEU A 64 0.91 8.94 10.02
C LEU A 64 2.38 9.35 10.26
N VAL A 65 2.80 10.49 9.72
CA VAL A 65 4.13 11.07 10.00
C VAL A 65 4.25 11.47 11.48
N GLY A 66 3.18 12.00 12.09
CA GLY A 66 3.15 12.31 13.53
C GLY A 66 3.33 11.08 14.42
N GLU A 67 2.86 9.91 14.00
CA GLU A 67 2.99 8.65 14.75
C GLU A 67 4.33 7.93 14.50
N CYS A 68 4.85 8.01 13.27
CA CYS A 68 6.05 7.26 12.85
C CYS A 68 7.34 8.10 12.86
N GLY A 69 7.22 9.43 12.89
CA GLY A 69 8.33 10.35 12.69
C GLY A 69 8.66 10.57 11.20
N THR A 70 9.64 11.41 10.95
CA THR A 70 10.17 11.73 9.62
C THR A 70 11.37 10.86 9.24
N ASP A 71 12.04 10.27 10.21
CA ASP A 71 13.17 9.35 10.03
C ASP A 71 12.77 7.92 10.42
N LEU A 72 12.88 7.01 9.46
CA LEU A 72 12.61 5.59 9.64
C LEU A 72 13.89 4.74 9.71
N SER A 73 15.04 5.34 10.00
CA SER A 73 16.34 4.66 10.08
C SER A 73 16.41 3.59 11.17
N ALA A 74 15.61 3.75 12.23
CA ALA A 74 15.48 2.76 13.30
C ALA A 74 15.01 1.38 12.82
N TRP A 75 14.36 1.31 11.64
CA TRP A 75 13.96 0.06 11.03
C TRP A 75 14.86 -0.27 9.83
N PRO A 76 15.67 -1.34 9.91
CA PRO A 76 16.62 -1.70 8.84
C PRO A 76 15.94 -2.03 7.50
N SER A 77 14.65 -2.43 7.51
CA SER A 77 13.88 -2.73 6.30
C SER A 77 12.39 -2.53 6.49
N ALA A 78 11.65 -2.43 5.38
CA ALA A 78 10.19 -2.40 5.38
C ALA A 78 9.57 -3.63 6.08
N LYS A 79 10.25 -4.77 6.14
CA LYS A 79 9.81 -5.96 6.89
C LYS A 79 9.80 -5.68 8.39
N HIS A 80 10.87 -5.08 8.92
CA HIS A 80 10.96 -4.70 10.33
C HIS A 80 9.92 -3.65 10.69
N PHE A 81 9.76 -2.62 9.86
CA PHE A 81 8.74 -1.59 10.03
C PHE A 81 7.32 -2.17 10.06
N THR A 82 6.96 -3.01 9.08
CA THR A 82 5.62 -3.64 9.05
C THR A 82 5.41 -4.66 10.17
N SER A 83 6.48 -5.28 10.68
CA SER A 83 6.43 -6.16 11.86
C SER A 83 6.19 -5.36 13.14
N TRP A 84 6.85 -4.22 13.29
CA TRP A 84 6.61 -3.29 14.41
C TRP A 84 5.16 -2.80 14.43
N LEU A 85 4.59 -2.46 13.28
CA LEU A 85 3.17 -2.11 13.13
C LEU A 85 2.20 -3.29 13.38
N CYS A 86 2.70 -4.50 13.59
CA CYS A 86 1.89 -5.73 13.66
C CYS A 86 0.99 -5.94 12.42
N LEU A 87 1.44 -5.50 11.25
CA LEU A 87 0.79 -5.73 9.95
C LEU A 87 1.40 -6.91 9.19
N ALA A 88 2.58 -7.38 9.60
CA ALA A 88 3.21 -8.56 9.03
C ALA A 88 2.57 -9.85 9.59
N PRO A 89 2.40 -10.91 8.76
CA PRO A 89 1.93 -12.19 9.24
C PRO A 89 2.99 -12.84 10.17
N GLY A 90 2.55 -13.34 11.31
CA GLY A 90 3.36 -14.15 12.21
C GLY A 90 3.29 -15.62 11.77
N ASN A 91 4.05 -15.97 10.72
CA ASN A 91 4.02 -17.33 10.17
C ASN A 91 4.56 -18.33 11.19
N LYS A 92 3.70 -19.29 11.57
CA LYS A 92 4.11 -20.50 12.30
C LYS A 92 4.22 -21.62 11.27
N ILE A 93 5.40 -22.17 11.11
CA ILE A 93 5.69 -23.26 10.17
C ILE A 93 6.18 -24.45 10.97
N SER A 94 5.66 -25.65 10.69
CA SER A 94 6.16 -26.93 11.17
C SER A 94 6.24 -27.88 9.98
N GLU A 95 7.38 -28.57 9.84
CA GLU A 95 7.63 -29.54 8.78
C GLU A 95 7.29 -29.04 7.36
N GLY A 96 7.62 -27.76 7.09
CA GLY A 96 7.33 -27.12 5.81
C GLY A 96 5.85 -26.70 5.59
N LYS A 97 4.95 -27.07 6.52
CA LYS A 97 3.53 -26.67 6.47
C LYS A 97 3.28 -25.40 7.28
N MET A 98 2.56 -24.45 6.69
CA MET A 98 2.14 -23.22 7.38
C MET A 98 0.96 -23.53 8.32
N LEU A 99 1.21 -23.54 9.63
CA LEU A 99 0.18 -23.76 10.65
C LEU A 99 -0.67 -22.51 10.89
N SER A 100 -0.07 -21.32 10.82
CA SER A 100 -0.78 -20.06 11.03
C SER A 100 -0.05 -18.92 10.34
N ALA A 101 -0.83 -17.99 9.74
CA ALA A 101 -0.34 -16.71 9.21
C ALA A 101 -1.03 -15.52 9.93
N ARG A 102 -1.48 -15.73 11.17
CA ARG A 102 -2.20 -14.70 11.93
C ARG A 102 -1.26 -13.56 12.30
N THR A 103 -1.71 -12.32 12.07
CA THR A 103 -1.01 -11.12 12.55
C THR A 103 -1.18 -10.96 14.06
N ARG A 104 -0.19 -10.36 14.72
CA ARG A 104 -0.30 -10.01 16.14
C ARG A 104 -1.38 -8.91 16.32
N ARG A 105 -2.02 -8.90 17.48
CA ARG A 105 -2.87 -7.78 17.88
C ARG A 105 -2.01 -6.54 18.09
N SER A 106 -2.52 -5.37 17.70
CA SER A 106 -1.80 -4.12 17.81
C SER A 106 -2.72 -3.01 18.28
N GLY A 107 -2.29 -2.25 19.29
CA GLY A 107 -2.85 -0.97 19.70
C GLY A 107 -2.24 0.23 18.96
N SER A 108 -1.35 0.00 17.97
CA SER A 108 -0.68 1.07 17.24
C SER A 108 -1.66 1.94 16.46
N ARG A 109 -1.65 3.26 16.73
CA ARG A 109 -2.44 4.26 16.01
C ARG A 109 -2.02 4.32 14.53
N ALA A 110 -0.72 4.24 14.24
CA ALA A 110 -0.21 4.18 12.87
C ALA A 110 -0.79 2.98 12.10
N ALA A 111 -0.87 1.80 12.72
CA ALA A 111 -1.49 0.63 12.10
C ALA A 111 -3.00 0.83 11.85
N ALA A 112 -3.71 1.53 12.75
CA ALA A 112 -5.12 1.87 12.56
C ALA A 112 -5.31 2.83 11.38
N LEU A 113 -4.48 3.87 11.27
CA LEU A 113 -4.48 4.82 10.16
C LEU A 113 -4.21 4.13 8.81
N LEU A 114 -3.27 3.19 8.77
CA LEU A 114 -2.97 2.42 7.56
C LEU A 114 -4.13 1.46 7.18
N ARG A 115 -4.85 0.89 8.15
CA ARG A 115 -6.06 0.10 7.87
C ARG A 115 -7.18 0.99 7.32
N LEU A 116 -7.33 2.22 7.84
CA LEU A 116 -8.27 3.21 7.30
C LEU A 116 -7.91 3.53 5.84
N ALA A 117 -6.65 3.81 5.53
CA ALA A 117 -6.18 3.99 4.16
C ALA A 117 -6.53 2.79 3.27
N ALA A 118 -6.33 1.57 3.75
CA ALA A 118 -6.63 0.35 3.01
C ALA A 118 -8.11 0.18 2.67
N THR A 119 -9.02 0.60 3.55
CA THR A 119 -10.47 0.53 3.28
C THR A 119 -10.90 1.51 2.18
N THR A 120 -10.31 2.70 2.13
CA THR A 120 -10.63 3.69 1.09
C THR A 120 -10.11 3.26 -0.28
N VAL A 121 -8.92 2.66 -0.33
CA VAL A 121 -8.30 2.16 -1.57
C VAL A 121 -9.15 1.08 -2.26
N GLY A 122 -9.88 0.28 -1.52
CA GLY A 122 -10.71 -0.79 -2.08
C GLY A 122 -11.75 -0.34 -3.11
N ARG A 123 -12.11 0.96 -3.10
CA ARG A 123 -13.08 1.59 -4.03
C ARG A 123 -12.42 2.28 -5.23
N THR A 124 -11.12 2.16 -5.39
CA THR A 124 -10.38 2.86 -6.45
C THR A 124 -9.93 1.92 -7.56
N GLU A 125 -9.85 2.45 -8.79
CA GLU A 125 -9.32 1.72 -9.95
C GLU A 125 -7.78 1.79 -10.03
N THR A 126 -7.14 1.38 -8.94
CA THR A 126 -5.70 1.39 -8.74
C THR A 126 -5.18 -0.03 -8.56
N ALA A 127 -3.87 -0.23 -8.69
CA ALA A 127 -3.23 -1.52 -8.41
C ALA A 127 -3.47 -1.98 -6.97
N LEU A 128 -3.45 -1.05 -6.01
CA LEU A 128 -3.78 -1.37 -4.61
C LEU A 128 -5.27 -1.72 -4.43
N GLY A 129 -6.17 -1.04 -5.16
CA GLY A 129 -7.61 -1.32 -5.14
C GLY A 129 -7.91 -2.71 -5.71
N ALA A 130 -7.33 -3.05 -6.85
CA ALA A 130 -7.46 -4.38 -7.45
C ALA A 130 -6.91 -5.47 -6.52
N PHE A 131 -5.74 -5.24 -5.90
CA PHE A 131 -5.19 -6.14 -4.89
C PHE A 131 -6.16 -6.36 -3.72
N TYR A 132 -6.74 -5.27 -3.17
CA TYR A 132 -7.69 -5.35 -2.09
C TYR A 132 -8.93 -6.17 -2.48
N ARG A 133 -9.60 -5.84 -3.61
CA ARG A 133 -10.81 -6.51 -4.06
C ARG A 133 -10.59 -8.01 -4.26
N ARG A 134 -9.49 -8.38 -4.91
CA ARG A 134 -9.14 -9.78 -5.12
C ARG A 134 -8.91 -10.54 -3.82
N LEU A 135 -8.21 -9.94 -2.85
CA LEU A 135 -8.03 -10.54 -1.55
C LEU A 135 -9.33 -10.63 -0.76
N ALA A 136 -10.16 -9.58 -0.79
CA ALA A 136 -11.43 -9.56 -0.09
C ALA A 136 -12.38 -10.67 -0.57
N ALA A 137 -12.41 -10.93 -1.88
CA ALA A 137 -13.19 -12.03 -2.46
C ALA A 137 -12.66 -13.41 -2.03
N ARG A 138 -11.33 -13.58 -1.90
CA ARG A 138 -10.73 -14.89 -1.61
C ARG A 138 -10.66 -15.24 -0.10
N ILE A 139 -10.31 -14.26 0.75
CA ILE A 139 -9.99 -14.51 2.18
C ILE A 139 -10.76 -13.63 3.15
N GLY A 140 -11.70 -12.84 2.65
CA GLY A 140 -12.54 -11.95 3.42
C GLY A 140 -11.96 -10.55 3.64
N LYS A 141 -12.85 -9.57 3.88
CA LYS A 141 -12.53 -8.14 3.96
C LYS A 141 -11.50 -7.81 5.07
N ALA A 142 -11.64 -8.38 6.27
CA ALA A 142 -10.76 -8.07 7.40
C ALA A 142 -9.28 -8.41 7.11
N LYS A 143 -9.03 -9.57 6.50
CA LYS A 143 -7.69 -10.00 6.10
C LYS A 143 -7.16 -9.17 4.93
N ALA A 144 -8.03 -8.82 3.97
CA ALA A 144 -7.70 -7.96 2.84
C ALA A 144 -7.28 -6.55 3.31
N VAL A 145 -8.01 -5.94 4.26
CA VAL A 145 -7.64 -4.65 4.89
C VAL A 145 -6.24 -4.72 5.47
N THR A 146 -5.93 -5.74 6.28
CA THR A 146 -4.62 -5.86 6.93
C THR A 146 -3.49 -6.06 5.91
N ALA A 147 -3.70 -6.88 4.89
CA ALA A 147 -2.72 -7.12 3.84
C ALA A 147 -2.47 -5.87 2.97
N THR A 148 -3.53 -5.11 2.67
CA THR A 148 -3.42 -3.86 1.90
C THR A 148 -2.76 -2.77 2.76
N ALA A 149 -3.12 -2.65 4.05
CA ALA A 149 -2.46 -1.75 4.98
C ALA A 149 -0.94 -2.01 5.06
N ARG A 150 -0.54 -3.30 5.07
CA ARG A 150 0.88 -3.67 5.00
C ARG A 150 1.54 -3.20 3.70
N LYS A 151 0.87 -3.32 2.54
CA LYS A 151 1.42 -2.80 1.27
C LYS A 151 1.60 -1.28 1.30
N ILE A 152 0.61 -0.55 1.81
CA ILE A 152 0.70 0.91 1.97
C ILE A 152 1.85 1.26 2.94
N ALA A 153 2.02 0.53 4.04
CA ALA A 153 3.13 0.72 4.98
C ALA A 153 4.51 0.51 4.32
N VAL A 154 4.64 -0.48 3.42
CA VAL A 154 5.88 -0.70 2.66
C VAL A 154 6.15 0.48 1.72
N LEU A 155 5.14 0.98 1.01
CA LEU A 155 5.28 2.15 0.14
C LEU A 155 5.66 3.41 0.94
N PHE A 156 4.99 3.63 2.07
CA PHE A 156 5.31 4.72 3.00
C PHE A 156 6.76 4.63 3.51
N TYR A 157 7.19 3.45 3.93
CA TYR A 157 8.57 3.22 4.36
C TYR A 157 9.57 3.53 3.25
N ASN A 158 9.35 2.99 2.04
CA ASN A 158 10.26 3.19 0.91
C ASN A 158 10.33 4.67 0.49
N ALA A 159 9.18 5.36 0.51
CA ALA A 159 9.14 6.79 0.23
C ALA A 159 10.00 7.58 1.24
N LEU A 160 9.77 7.40 2.55
CA LEU A 160 10.52 8.14 3.58
C LEU A 160 11.99 7.74 3.67
N ARG A 161 12.27 6.43 3.59
CA ARG A 161 13.64 5.92 3.82
C ARG A 161 14.55 6.08 2.62
N HIS A 162 14.01 5.95 1.41
CA HIS A 162 14.79 5.91 0.18
C HIS A 162 14.42 7.04 -0.81
N GLY A 163 13.48 7.91 -0.45
CA GLY A 163 13.03 9.00 -1.33
C GLY A 163 12.35 8.46 -2.61
N MET A 164 11.75 7.27 -2.55
CA MET A 164 11.12 6.65 -3.72
C MET A 164 9.76 7.28 -4.00
N ASP A 165 9.64 7.88 -5.18
CA ASP A 165 8.34 8.32 -5.69
C ASP A 165 7.45 7.12 -6.02
N TYR A 166 6.17 7.25 -5.71
CA TYR A 166 5.17 6.25 -6.05
C TYR A 166 4.37 6.68 -7.27
N ALA A 167 4.44 5.86 -8.32
CA ALA A 167 3.51 5.91 -9.44
C ALA A 167 2.63 4.66 -9.42
N ASP A 168 1.31 4.84 -9.50
CA ASP A 168 0.39 3.70 -9.55
C ASP A 168 0.35 3.11 -10.97
N PRO A 169 0.65 1.83 -11.12
CA PRO A 169 0.61 1.20 -12.44
C PRO A 169 -0.81 0.91 -12.94
N GLY A 170 -1.84 1.16 -12.11
CA GLY A 170 -3.23 0.92 -12.44
C GLY A 170 -3.74 -0.50 -12.15
N ALA A 171 -5.07 -0.65 -12.12
CA ALA A 171 -5.73 -1.91 -11.83
C ALA A 171 -5.46 -2.96 -12.94
N SER A 172 -5.53 -2.57 -14.21
CA SER A 172 -5.30 -3.44 -15.37
C SER A 172 -3.93 -4.11 -15.33
N TYR A 173 -2.89 -3.34 -15.09
CA TYR A 173 -1.52 -3.86 -14.95
C TYR A 173 -1.40 -4.89 -13.80
N TYR A 174 -2.05 -4.60 -12.66
CA TYR A 174 -2.07 -5.56 -11.56
C TYR A 174 -2.79 -6.86 -11.93
N GLU A 175 -3.94 -6.77 -12.61
CA GLU A 175 -4.73 -7.94 -13.05
C GLU A 175 -3.96 -8.79 -14.04
N GLU A 176 -3.31 -8.17 -15.01
CA GLU A 176 -2.47 -8.86 -16.00
C GLU A 176 -1.31 -9.60 -15.33
N ARG A 177 -0.56 -8.93 -14.47
CA ARG A 177 0.52 -9.58 -13.70
C ARG A 177 0.01 -10.73 -12.84
N TYR A 178 -1.19 -10.60 -12.29
CA TYR A 178 -1.80 -11.68 -11.53
C TYR A 178 -2.16 -12.86 -12.43
N ARG A 179 -2.77 -12.61 -13.60
CA ARG A 179 -3.10 -13.62 -14.60
C ARG A 179 -1.86 -14.41 -15.02
N HIS A 180 -0.79 -13.72 -15.39
CA HIS A 180 0.48 -14.37 -15.74
C HIS A 180 1.01 -15.28 -14.63
N ARG A 181 0.98 -14.82 -13.39
CA ARG A 181 1.42 -15.63 -12.24
C ARG A 181 0.55 -16.86 -12.01
N VAL A 182 -0.77 -16.74 -12.19
CA VAL A 182 -1.69 -17.87 -12.09
C VAL A 182 -1.41 -18.89 -13.18
N LEU A 183 -1.26 -18.45 -14.43
CA LEU A 183 -0.95 -19.33 -15.58
C LEU A 183 0.38 -20.06 -15.37
N ALA A 184 1.44 -19.35 -14.95
CA ALA A 184 2.73 -19.97 -14.66
C ALA A 184 2.65 -21.02 -13.53
N ASN A 185 1.83 -20.78 -12.51
CA ASN A 185 1.59 -21.75 -11.44
C ASN A 185 0.81 -22.98 -11.95
N LEU A 186 -0.20 -22.78 -12.79
CA LEU A 186 -0.97 -23.87 -13.41
C LEU A 186 -0.09 -24.71 -14.32
N GLN A 187 0.72 -24.11 -15.17
CA GLN A 187 1.68 -24.81 -16.03
C GLN A 187 2.65 -25.67 -15.22
N ARG A 188 3.20 -25.11 -14.13
CA ARG A 188 4.13 -25.86 -13.25
C ARG A 188 3.44 -27.06 -12.61
N ARG A 189 2.21 -26.89 -12.16
CA ARG A 189 1.42 -27.98 -11.56
C ARG A 189 1.04 -29.04 -12.59
N ALA A 190 0.56 -28.62 -13.76
CA ALA A 190 0.25 -29.53 -14.86
C ALA A 190 1.47 -30.39 -15.22
N LYS A 191 2.64 -29.75 -15.41
CA LYS A 191 3.90 -30.45 -15.71
C LYS A 191 4.29 -31.46 -14.61
N ALA A 192 4.08 -31.13 -13.33
CA ALA A 192 4.38 -32.04 -12.22
C ALA A 192 3.53 -33.33 -12.24
N PHE A 193 2.35 -33.29 -12.90
CA PHE A 193 1.47 -34.45 -13.11
C PHE A 193 1.56 -35.04 -14.52
N GLY A 194 2.53 -34.60 -15.34
CA GLY A 194 2.71 -35.13 -16.69
C GLY A 194 1.78 -34.52 -17.76
N TYR A 195 1.09 -33.43 -17.44
CA TYR A 195 0.18 -32.72 -18.36
C TYR A 195 0.82 -31.46 -18.94
N VAL A 196 0.37 -31.09 -20.15
CA VAL A 196 0.70 -29.79 -20.78
C VAL A 196 -0.53 -28.91 -20.79
N LEU A 197 -0.39 -27.68 -20.33
CA LEU A 197 -1.44 -26.67 -20.40
C LEU A 197 -1.37 -25.99 -21.78
N GLN A 198 -2.42 -26.09 -22.57
CA GLN A 198 -2.55 -25.44 -23.88
C GLN A 198 -3.66 -24.37 -23.79
N GLU A 199 -3.50 -23.31 -24.58
CA GLU A 199 -4.54 -22.29 -24.71
C GLU A 199 -5.71 -22.88 -25.53
N ALA A 200 -6.94 -22.74 -24.99
CA ALA A 200 -8.12 -23.15 -25.72
C ALA A 200 -8.29 -22.25 -26.94
N GLY A 201 -8.39 -22.85 -28.13
CA GLY A 201 -8.74 -22.12 -29.35
C GLY A 201 -10.06 -21.35 -29.20
N PRO A 202 -10.35 -20.39 -30.10
CA PRO A 202 -11.62 -19.68 -30.09
C PRO A 202 -12.79 -20.69 -30.14
N ALA A 203 -13.75 -20.50 -29.25
CA ALA A 203 -14.95 -21.33 -29.18
C ALA A 203 -15.63 -21.31 -30.56
N PRO A 204 -16.09 -22.47 -31.10
CA PRO A 204 -16.83 -22.49 -32.36
C PRO A 204 -18.07 -21.62 -32.18
N VAL A 205 -18.25 -20.66 -33.10
CA VAL A 205 -19.47 -19.84 -33.15
C VAL A 205 -20.61 -20.78 -33.49
N THR A 206 -21.39 -21.22 -32.50
CA THR A 206 -22.64 -21.94 -32.78
C THR A 206 -23.57 -20.94 -33.41
N GLY A 207 -23.64 -20.94 -34.74
CA GLY A 207 -24.66 -20.24 -35.49
C GLY A 207 -26.03 -20.80 -35.08
N VAL A 208 -26.81 -19.96 -34.45
CA VAL A 208 -28.25 -20.20 -34.25
C VAL A 208 -28.88 -19.90 -35.61
N SER A 209 -29.33 -20.96 -36.25
CA SER A 209 -30.25 -20.88 -37.42
C SER A 209 -31.65 -20.59 -36.91
#